data_3d6417ffab408eeceb3ca0026ad93a56
#
_entry.id   3d6417ffab408eeceb3ca0026ad93a56
#
_cell.length_a   1.000
_cell.length_b   1.000
_cell.length_c   1.000
_cell.angle_alpha   90.00
_cell.angle_beta   90.00
_cell.angle_gamma   90.00
#
_symmetry.space_group_name_H-M   'P 1'
#
loop_
_entity.id
_entity.type
_entity.pdbx_description
1 polymer ?
#
loop_
_entity_poly.entity_id
_entity_poly.type
_entity_poly.pdbx_seq_one_letter_code
_entity_poly.pdbx_strand_id
1 'polypeptide(L)'
;FEFFWDSLTTIQRITRDDTGNSGFDSLKFRNADVFHDEDCSATRMYMLNTQYIFWRPHRNRNMVPLERKGAINQDATVVPIVWAGNMTMSNAARQGVILA
;
A
#
# COMPACT_ATOMS: atom_id res chain seq x y z
N PHE A 1 10.20 -10.98 2.40
CA PHE A 1 11.23 -10.02 1.94
C PHE A 1 12.63 -10.49 2.29
N GLU A 2 12.93 -10.79 3.55
CA GLU A 2 14.26 -11.26 4.00
C GLU A 2 14.72 -12.51 3.25
N PHE A 3 13.84 -13.50 3.10
CA PHE A 3 14.16 -14.72 2.34
C PHE A 3 14.57 -14.43 0.89
N PHE A 4 13.87 -13.51 0.22
CA PHE A 4 14.20 -13.11 -1.13
C PHE A 4 15.49 -12.28 -1.16
N TRP A 5 15.70 -11.43 -0.17
CA TRP A 5 16.93 -10.65 0.01
C TRP A 5 18.15 -11.56 0.17
N ASP A 6 18.05 -12.57 1.02
CA ASP A 6 19.16 -13.52 1.27
C ASP A 6 19.44 -14.41 0.06
N SER A 7 18.47 -14.68 -0.79
CA SER A 7 18.64 -15.47 -2.00
C SER A 7 19.39 -14.73 -3.11
N LEU A 8 19.52 -13.41 -3.02
CA LEU A 8 20.22 -12.60 -4.01
C LEU A 8 21.75 -12.60 -3.74
N THR A 9 22.52 -12.57 -4.82
CA THR A 9 23.97 -12.32 -4.73
C THR A 9 24.23 -10.87 -4.31
N THR A 10 25.40 -10.61 -3.75
CA THR A 10 25.79 -9.26 -3.30
C THR A 10 25.68 -8.21 -4.39
N ILE A 11 25.96 -8.56 -5.65
CA ILE A 11 25.85 -7.65 -6.79
C ILE A 11 24.38 -7.33 -7.11
N GLN A 12 23.47 -8.30 -6.95
CA GLN A 12 22.04 -8.12 -7.20
C GLN A 12 21.33 -7.34 -6.10
N ARG A 13 21.94 -7.21 -4.93
CA ARG A 13 21.42 -6.41 -3.80
C ARG A 13 21.69 -4.92 -3.95
N ILE A 14 22.46 -4.50 -4.95
CA ILE A 14 22.71 -3.08 -5.19
C ILE A 14 21.40 -2.47 -5.69
N THR A 15 20.79 -1.64 -4.84
CA THR A 15 19.64 -0.82 -5.21
C THR A 15 20.04 0.20 -6.25
N ARG A 16 19.13 0.56 -7.15
CA ARG A 16 19.35 1.69 -8.04
C ARG A 16 19.64 2.95 -7.22
N ASP A 17 20.59 3.74 -7.68
CA ASP A 17 21.01 4.98 -7.01
C ASP A 17 19.83 5.90 -6.66
N ASP A 18 18.81 5.94 -7.53
CA ASP A 18 17.62 6.78 -7.33
C ASP A 18 16.74 6.33 -6.15
N THR A 19 16.66 5.02 -5.88
CA THR A 19 15.84 4.47 -4.79
C THR A 19 16.58 4.52 -3.45
N GLY A 20 17.89 4.30 -3.47
CA GLY A 20 18.74 4.43 -2.28
C GLY A 20 18.76 5.86 -1.73
N ASN A 21 18.76 6.86 -2.62
CA ASN A 21 18.74 8.26 -2.24
C ASN A 21 17.41 8.73 -1.63
N SER A 22 16.31 8.04 -1.90
CA SER A 22 15.00 8.36 -1.31
C SER A 22 14.71 7.66 0.02
N GLY A 23 15.61 6.81 0.50
CA GLY A 23 15.47 6.12 1.78
C GLY A 23 14.49 4.95 1.79
N PHE A 24 14.08 4.45 0.61
CA PHE A 24 13.23 3.28 0.47
C PHE A 24 14.04 2.07 0.05
N ASP A 25 13.94 0.99 0.82
CA ASP A 25 14.52 -0.30 0.47
C ASP A 25 13.59 -1.02 -0.52
N SER A 26 13.99 -1.10 -1.78
CA SER A 26 13.26 -1.85 -2.79
C SER A 26 14.20 -2.71 -3.63
N LEU A 27 13.73 -3.88 -3.98
CA LEU A 27 14.39 -4.80 -4.89
C LEU A 27 13.60 -4.89 -6.18
N LYS A 28 14.23 -5.33 -7.27
CA LYS A 28 13.55 -5.56 -8.54
C LYS A 28 13.55 -7.03 -8.90
N PHE A 29 12.37 -7.53 -9.20
CA PHE A 29 12.18 -8.85 -9.78
C PHE A 29 11.41 -8.72 -11.10
N ARG A 30 12.05 -9.01 -12.23
CA ARG A 30 11.46 -8.93 -13.59
C ARG A 30 10.70 -7.62 -13.84
N ASN A 31 11.32 -6.48 -13.60
CA ASN A 31 10.72 -5.14 -13.71
C ASN A 31 9.61 -4.80 -12.68
N ALA A 32 9.25 -5.71 -11.79
CA ALA A 32 8.37 -5.40 -10.67
C ALA A 32 9.19 -4.95 -9.46
N ASP A 33 8.71 -3.95 -8.77
CA ASP A 33 9.31 -3.51 -7.52
C ASP A 33 8.88 -4.45 -6.38
N VAL A 34 9.85 -4.88 -5.58
CA VAL A 34 9.64 -5.70 -4.39
C VAL A 34 9.99 -4.84 -3.18
N PHE A 35 9.06 -4.63 -2.30
CA PHE A 35 9.23 -3.84 -1.09
C PHE A 35 8.70 -4.58 0.14
N HIS A 36 9.21 -4.21 1.27
CA HIS A 36 8.78 -4.74 2.55
C HIS A 36 7.58 -3.96 3.09
N ASP A 37 6.61 -4.68 3.62
CA ASP A 37 5.44 -4.12 4.30
C ASP A 37 5.33 -4.79 5.67
N GLU A 38 5.39 -4.00 6.73
CA GLU A 38 5.33 -4.49 8.12
C GLU A 38 3.98 -5.14 8.46
N ASP A 39 2.91 -4.72 7.80
CA ASP A 39 1.58 -5.28 7.97
C ASP A 39 1.38 -6.62 7.23
N CYS A 40 2.33 -6.98 6.38
CA CYS A 40 2.30 -8.25 5.66
C CYS A 40 2.74 -9.41 6.56
N SER A 41 2.01 -10.53 6.51
CA SER A 41 2.40 -11.74 7.24
C SER A 41 3.81 -12.20 6.83
N ALA A 42 4.66 -12.52 7.80
CA ALA A 42 6.04 -12.95 7.58
C ALA A 42 6.20 -14.19 6.69
N THR A 43 5.15 -15.01 6.58
CA THR A 43 5.14 -16.24 5.78
C THR A 43 4.55 -16.06 4.38
N ARG A 44 4.26 -14.83 3.97
CA ARG A 44 3.57 -14.57 2.69
C ARG A 44 4.26 -13.48 1.90
N MET A 45 4.29 -13.68 0.59
CA MET A 45 4.67 -12.66 -0.37
C MET A 45 3.57 -12.53 -1.42
N TYR A 46 3.03 -11.32 -1.56
CA TYR A 46 1.96 -11.05 -2.52
C TYR A 46 2.53 -10.49 -3.82
N MET A 47 2.11 -11.06 -4.94
CA MET A 47 2.38 -10.57 -6.28
C MET A 47 1.13 -9.87 -6.80
N LEU A 48 1.13 -8.54 -6.78
CA LEU A 48 -0.05 -7.74 -7.11
C LEU A 48 0.06 -7.15 -8.51
N ASN A 49 -0.95 -7.41 -9.33
CA ASN A 49 -1.11 -6.73 -10.61
C ASN A 49 -2.12 -5.59 -10.46
N THR A 50 -1.59 -4.37 -10.34
CA THR A 50 -2.37 -3.17 -10.08
C THR A 50 -3.34 -2.79 -11.21
N GLN A 51 -3.21 -3.36 -12.42
CA GLN A 51 -4.15 -3.13 -13.53
C GLN A 51 -5.55 -3.71 -13.25
N TYR A 52 -5.65 -4.69 -12.34
CA TYR A 52 -6.90 -5.37 -12.01
C TYR A 52 -7.40 -5.05 -10.60
N ILE A 53 -6.75 -4.12 -9.90
CA ILE A 53 -7.13 -3.65 -8.57
C ILE A 53 -7.63 -2.23 -8.69
N PHE A 54 -8.84 -1.98 -8.21
CA PHE A 54 -9.49 -0.69 -8.32
C PHE A 54 -9.90 -0.18 -6.96
N TRP A 55 -9.58 1.07 -6.71
CA TRP A 55 -10.06 1.81 -5.56
C TRP A 55 -11.43 2.42 -5.88
N ARG A 56 -12.44 2.10 -5.09
CA ARG A 56 -13.83 2.53 -5.33
C ARG A 56 -14.34 3.37 -4.16
N PRO A 57 -14.14 4.69 -4.20
CA PRO A 57 -14.71 5.57 -3.20
C PRO A 57 -16.22 5.71 -3.39
N HIS A 58 -16.94 5.90 -2.31
CA HIS A 58 -18.37 6.19 -2.34
C HIS A 58 -18.60 7.60 -2.88
N ARG A 59 -19.56 7.75 -3.81
CA ARG A 59 -19.80 9.00 -4.53
C ARG A 59 -20.02 10.22 -3.62
N ASN A 60 -20.75 10.04 -2.52
CA ASN A 60 -21.12 11.14 -1.62
C ASN A 60 -20.29 11.18 -0.34
N ARG A 61 -19.25 10.33 -0.21
CA ARG A 61 -18.39 10.24 0.99
C ARG A 61 -16.93 10.07 0.62
N ASN A 62 -16.47 10.85 -0.32
CA ASN A 62 -15.07 10.88 -0.73
C ASN A 62 -14.42 12.15 -0.21
N MET A 63 -13.88 12.10 1.02
CA MET A 63 -13.27 13.24 1.71
C MET A 63 -14.22 14.46 1.78
N VAL A 64 -15.51 14.20 2.08
CA VAL A 64 -16.51 15.27 2.17
C VAL A 64 -16.52 15.84 3.58
N PRO A 65 -16.29 17.17 3.75
CA PRO A 65 -16.47 17.81 5.02
C PRO A 65 -17.98 17.90 5.36
N LEU A 66 -18.32 17.50 6.57
CA LEU A 66 -19.66 17.65 7.12
C LEU A 66 -19.85 19.01 7.75
N GLU A 67 -21.09 19.30 8.19
CA GLU A 67 -21.40 20.51 8.91
C GLU A 67 -20.55 20.69 10.17
N ARG A 68 -20.19 21.94 10.43
CA ARG A 68 -19.47 22.32 11.64
C ARG A 68 -20.31 22.06 12.87
N LYS A 69 -19.71 21.45 13.87
CA LYS A 69 -20.36 21.19 15.16
C LYS A 69 -19.56 21.89 16.25
N GLY A 70 -20.26 22.63 17.10
CA GLY A 70 -19.66 23.16 18.32
C GLY A 70 -19.42 22.02 19.33
N ALA A 71 -18.30 22.05 20.01
CA ALA A 71 -18.04 21.13 21.12
C ALA A 71 -18.85 21.55 22.36
N ILE A 72 -19.44 20.57 23.07
CA ILE A 72 -20.36 20.83 24.18
C ILE A 72 -19.64 21.46 25.40
N ASN A 73 -18.36 21.13 25.59
CA ASN A 73 -17.59 21.52 26.79
C ASN A 73 -16.36 22.39 26.50
N GLN A 74 -16.20 22.86 25.27
CA GLN A 74 -15.04 23.65 24.85
C GLN A 74 -15.48 24.69 23.81
N ASP A 75 -14.86 25.87 23.84
CA ASP A 75 -15.00 26.86 22.76
C ASP A 75 -14.20 26.43 21.53
N ALA A 76 -14.62 25.31 20.92
CA ALA A 76 -13.99 24.71 19.77
C ALA A 76 -15.02 24.29 18.73
N THR A 77 -14.65 24.43 17.45
CA THR A 77 -15.48 23.99 16.33
C THR A 77 -14.85 22.75 15.71
N VAL A 78 -15.63 21.68 15.57
CA VAL A 78 -15.21 20.44 14.96
C VAL A 78 -15.84 20.31 13.57
N VAL A 79 -15.02 20.03 12.57
CA VAL A 79 -15.46 19.75 11.21
C VAL A 79 -15.07 18.30 10.88
N PRO A 80 -15.99 17.33 10.96
CA PRO A 80 -15.69 15.95 10.58
C PRO A 80 -15.55 15.85 9.06
N ILE A 81 -14.49 15.18 8.62
CA ILE A 81 -14.29 14.79 7.22
C ILE A 81 -14.60 13.30 7.12
N VAL A 82 -15.54 12.94 6.25
CA VAL A 82 -15.94 11.55 6.08
C VAL A 82 -15.41 10.98 4.77
N TRP A 83 -14.92 9.77 4.88
CA TRP A 83 -14.54 8.96 3.73
C TRP A 83 -15.15 7.56 3.87
N ALA A 84 -15.62 7.02 2.76
CA ALA A 84 -16.05 5.63 2.67
C ALA A 84 -15.68 5.09 1.30
N GLY A 85 -15.15 3.90 1.26
CA GLY A 85 -14.75 3.24 0.02
C GLY A 85 -14.34 1.81 0.25
N ASN A 86 -14.04 1.12 -0.85
CA ASN A 86 -13.55 -0.25 -0.82
C ASN A 86 -12.61 -0.49 -1.98
N MET A 87 -11.79 -1.53 -1.87
CA MET A 87 -10.99 -2.04 -2.97
C MET A 87 -11.72 -3.18 -3.66
N THR A 88 -11.72 -3.18 -4.98
CA THR A 88 -12.31 -4.25 -5.79
C THR A 88 -11.27 -4.81 -6.75
N MET A 89 -11.35 -6.09 -6.99
CA MET A 89 -10.48 -6.81 -7.90
C MET A 89 -11.32 -7.38 -9.05
N SER A 90 -10.98 -7.02 -10.29
CA SER A 90 -11.71 -7.52 -11.47
C SER A 90 -11.23 -8.90 -11.92
N ASN A 91 -9.98 -9.27 -11.65
CA ASN A 91 -9.42 -10.55 -12.05
C ASN A 91 -8.45 -11.09 -10.99
N ALA A 92 -8.93 -12.02 -10.18
CA ALA A 92 -8.14 -12.66 -9.13
C ALA A 92 -7.06 -13.60 -9.68
N ALA A 93 -7.29 -14.20 -10.85
CA ALA A 93 -6.33 -15.13 -11.49
C ALA A 93 -5.03 -14.44 -11.95
N ARG A 94 -5.00 -13.11 -11.99
CA ARG A 94 -3.81 -12.31 -12.31
C ARG A 94 -3.01 -11.88 -11.08
N GLN A 95 -3.42 -12.30 -9.92
CA GLN A 95 -2.73 -12.08 -8.65
C GLN A 95 -2.05 -13.37 -8.21
N GLY A 96 -0.99 -13.25 -7.45
CA GLY A 96 -0.27 -14.40 -6.90
C GLY A 96 0.04 -14.23 -5.42
N VAL A 97 0.17 -15.36 -4.74
CA VAL A 97 0.70 -15.41 -3.37
C VAL A 97 1.71 -16.54 -3.29
N ILE A 98 2.84 -16.26 -2.70
CA ILE A 98 3.84 -17.26 -2.34
C ILE A 98 3.73 -17.47 -0.84
N LEU A 99 3.65 -18.74 -0.45
CA LEU A 99 3.64 -19.19 0.94
C LEU A 99 5.00 -19.81 1.23
N ALA A 100 5.62 -19.39 2.30
CA ALA A 100 6.86 -19.97 2.82
C ALA A 100 6.57 -20.90 4.00
#